data_557e0098218c71ea2face01d81fb4a90
#
_entry.id   557e0098218c71ea2face01d81fb4a90
#
_cell.length_a   1.000
_cell.length_b   1.000
_cell.length_c   1.000
_cell.angle_alpha   90.00
_cell.angle_beta   90.00
_cell.angle_gamma   90.00
#
_symmetry.space_group_name_H-M   'P 1'
#
loop_
_entity.id
_entity.type
_entity.pdbx_description
1 polymer ?
#
loop_
_entity_poly.entity_id
_entity_poly.type
_entity_poly.pdbx_seq_one_letter_code
_entity_poly.pdbx_strand_id
1 'polypeptide(L)'
;MTDIKSMTIDELKKLMTTLGDKPFRAKQIYSWLHEHLVTSYDEMTNLSKSLREKLKEYPVTALKMVDVQTSRIDGTQKYLFRLSDGNVIESVLMRYKHGNSVCISSQVGCRMGCRFCASTIGGLTRCLKPSEMLDQIYRIQADTGERVANVVVMGTGEPMDNYDNLVRFVRILTDENGLGISQRNVTVSTCGIVPKMYDLAEEKLQITLALSLHAPNDEKRQELMPIANKYSMDEVLDACRNYFDKTGRRITFE
;
A
#
# COMPACT_ATOMS: atom_id res chain seq x y z
N MET A 1 6.75 19.09 2.17
CA MET A 1 7.80 18.40 1.39
C MET A 1 7.37 16.95 1.16
N THR A 2 7.69 16.39 -0.01
CA THR A 2 7.39 14.99 -0.31
C THR A 2 8.34 14.09 0.46
N ASP A 3 7.80 13.04 1.08
CA ASP A 3 8.59 12.00 1.73
C ASP A 3 9.43 11.26 0.69
N ILE A 4 10.73 11.09 0.95
CA ILE A 4 11.66 10.52 -0.02
C ILE A 4 11.35 9.06 -0.36
N LYS A 5 10.78 8.28 0.57
CA LYS A 5 10.31 6.91 0.32
C LYS A 5 9.12 6.84 -0.64
N SER A 6 8.43 7.97 -0.88
CA SER A 6 7.35 8.06 -1.87
C SER A 6 7.83 8.42 -3.28
N MET A 7 9.13 8.66 -3.47
CA MET A 7 9.70 9.06 -4.75
C MET A 7 10.09 7.83 -5.59
N THR A 8 9.80 7.91 -6.89
CA THR A 8 10.32 6.96 -7.88
C THR A 8 11.81 7.21 -8.14
N ILE A 9 12.49 6.25 -8.76
CA ILE A 9 13.90 6.43 -9.16
C ILE A 9 14.08 7.66 -10.05
N ASP A 10 13.16 7.94 -10.97
CA ASP A 10 13.27 9.09 -11.87
C ASP A 10 13.06 10.43 -11.16
N GLU A 11 12.18 10.47 -10.16
CA GLU A 11 12.02 11.63 -9.28
C GLU A 11 13.27 11.85 -8.43
N LEU A 12 13.88 10.78 -7.92
CA LEU A 12 15.17 10.87 -7.20
C LEU A 12 16.32 11.32 -8.10
N LYS A 13 16.38 10.91 -9.38
CA LYS A 13 17.37 11.43 -10.34
C LYS A 13 17.21 12.94 -10.53
N LYS A 14 15.99 13.43 -10.66
CA LYS A 14 15.69 14.87 -10.76
C LYS A 14 16.11 15.59 -9.48
N LEU A 15 15.80 15.01 -8.31
CA LEU A 15 16.21 15.56 -7.03
C LEU A 15 17.74 15.66 -6.93
N MET A 16 18.49 14.62 -7.32
CA MET A 16 19.96 14.67 -7.29
C MET A 16 20.48 15.79 -8.15
N THR A 17 19.94 15.98 -9.35
CA THR A 17 20.31 17.10 -10.23
C THR A 17 20.05 18.46 -9.57
N THR A 18 18.89 18.62 -8.93
CA THR A 18 18.53 19.85 -8.19
C THR A 18 19.48 20.14 -7.03
N LEU A 19 19.94 19.09 -6.34
CA LEU A 19 20.91 19.21 -5.22
C LEU A 19 22.36 19.39 -5.69
N GLY A 20 22.60 19.43 -7.02
CA GLY A 20 23.93 19.55 -7.60
C GLY A 20 24.79 18.29 -7.46
N ASP A 21 24.14 17.12 -7.38
CA ASP A 21 24.80 15.82 -7.30
C ASP A 21 24.52 14.96 -8.56
N LYS A 22 25.22 13.85 -8.67
CA LYS A 22 25.17 12.98 -9.86
C LYS A 22 23.91 12.12 -9.87
N PRO A 23 23.16 12.01 -10.99
CA PRO A 23 21.90 11.25 -11.09
C PRO A 23 22.01 9.78 -10.67
N PHE A 24 23.16 9.13 -10.83
CA PHE A 24 23.34 7.72 -10.44
C PHE A 24 23.19 7.50 -8.91
N ARG A 25 23.39 8.56 -8.09
CA ARG A 25 23.17 8.51 -6.63
C ARG A 25 21.71 8.17 -6.28
N ALA A 26 20.77 8.50 -7.17
CA ALA A 26 19.36 8.14 -7.00
C ALA A 26 19.17 6.63 -6.80
N LYS A 27 19.87 5.80 -7.58
CA LYS A 27 19.79 4.34 -7.44
C LYS A 27 20.35 3.86 -6.09
N GLN A 28 21.42 4.48 -5.61
CA GLN A 28 21.98 4.15 -4.30
C GLN A 28 21.01 4.52 -3.17
N ILE A 29 20.42 5.72 -3.21
CA ILE A 29 19.43 6.15 -2.22
C ILE A 29 18.21 5.23 -2.26
N TYR A 30 17.73 4.89 -3.45
CA TYR A 30 16.57 4.02 -3.64
C TYR A 30 16.80 2.62 -3.03
N SER A 31 17.96 2.01 -3.28
CA SER A 31 18.34 0.71 -2.70
C SER A 31 18.41 0.81 -1.14
N TRP A 32 19.00 1.88 -0.58
CA TRP A 32 18.99 2.07 0.86
C TRP A 32 17.58 2.13 1.45
N LEU A 33 16.67 2.87 0.80
CA LEU A 33 15.30 3.06 1.31
C LEU A 33 14.43 1.82 1.15
N HIS A 34 14.54 1.10 0.01
CA HIS A 34 13.57 0.10 -0.42
C HIS A 34 14.11 -1.34 -0.44
N GLU A 35 15.42 -1.55 -0.31
CA GLU A 35 16.06 -2.87 -0.19
C GLU A 35 16.66 -3.06 1.21
N HIS A 36 17.44 -2.07 1.69
CA HIS A 36 18.05 -2.11 3.03
C HIS A 36 17.10 -1.60 4.13
N LEU A 37 15.96 -1.00 3.79
CA LEU A 37 14.86 -0.59 4.67
C LEU A 37 15.28 0.40 5.78
N VAL A 38 16.26 1.26 5.49
CA VAL A 38 16.79 2.22 6.45
C VAL A 38 15.76 3.27 6.87
N THR A 39 15.94 3.82 8.07
CA THR A 39 15.08 4.85 8.64
C THR A 39 15.76 6.20 8.77
N SER A 40 17.05 6.25 8.49
CA SER A 40 17.85 7.46 8.61
C SER A 40 18.88 7.57 7.48
N TYR A 41 19.16 8.78 7.05
CA TYR A 41 20.26 9.06 6.11
C TYR A 41 21.65 8.72 6.67
N ASP A 42 21.79 8.65 7.99
CA ASP A 42 23.07 8.33 8.63
C ASP A 42 23.48 6.87 8.40
N GLU A 43 22.51 5.99 8.11
CA GLU A 43 22.74 4.60 7.73
C GLU A 43 23.31 4.44 6.31
N MET A 44 23.12 5.45 5.42
CA MET A 44 23.53 5.42 4.00
C MET A 44 25.03 5.69 3.85
N THR A 45 25.87 4.75 4.31
CA THR A 45 27.31 4.92 4.49
C THR A 45 28.11 5.16 3.20
N ASN A 46 27.60 4.74 2.04
CA ASN A 46 28.23 4.96 0.73
C ASN A 46 27.90 6.33 0.12
N LEU A 47 27.08 7.16 0.79
CA LEU A 47 26.83 8.54 0.40
C LEU A 47 27.77 9.49 1.17
N SER A 48 28.19 10.57 0.49
CA SER A 48 29.01 11.60 1.15
C SER A 48 28.24 12.27 2.30
N LYS A 49 28.96 12.69 3.34
CA LYS A 49 28.36 13.41 4.46
C LYS A 49 27.60 14.66 3.99
N SER A 50 28.17 15.40 3.03
CA SER A 50 27.54 16.60 2.46
C SER A 50 26.21 16.27 1.78
N LEU A 51 26.10 15.17 1.02
CA LEU A 51 24.85 14.78 0.40
C LEU A 51 23.81 14.35 1.44
N ARG A 52 24.22 13.57 2.44
CA ARG A 52 23.32 13.17 3.54
C ARG A 52 22.74 14.37 4.28
N GLU A 53 23.54 15.40 4.54
CA GLU A 53 23.05 16.64 5.17
C GLU A 53 22.02 17.37 4.30
N LYS A 54 22.25 17.48 2.98
CA LYS A 54 21.27 18.07 2.05
C LYS A 54 19.97 17.28 2.00
N LEU A 55 20.04 15.95 2.10
CA LEU A 55 18.86 15.07 2.08
C LEU A 55 18.01 15.19 3.34
N LYS A 56 18.53 15.67 4.47
CA LYS A 56 17.76 15.85 5.71
C LYS A 56 16.60 16.84 5.59
N GLU A 57 16.57 17.65 4.54
CA GLU A 57 15.41 18.50 4.23
C GLU A 57 14.18 17.66 3.75
N TYR A 58 14.41 16.41 3.32
CA TYR A 58 13.38 15.51 2.85
C TYR A 58 13.07 14.47 3.94
N PRO A 59 11.83 14.38 4.44
CA PRO A 59 11.50 13.41 5.48
C PRO A 59 11.67 11.97 4.99
N VAL A 60 12.11 11.09 5.88
CA VAL A 60 12.12 9.63 5.71
C VAL A 60 11.06 9.06 6.62
N THR A 61 9.99 8.52 6.07
CA THR A 61 8.97 7.85 6.89
C THR A 61 9.58 6.68 7.66
N ALA A 62 9.30 6.66 8.96
CA ALA A 62 9.58 5.55 9.85
C ALA A 62 8.39 5.37 10.79
N LEU A 63 7.57 4.36 10.52
CA LEU A 63 6.44 4.02 11.38
C LEU A 63 6.95 3.48 12.70
N LYS A 64 6.32 3.94 13.79
CA LYS A 64 6.66 3.46 15.12
C LYS A 64 5.74 2.30 15.50
N MET A 65 6.31 1.11 15.69
CA MET A 65 5.60 -0.04 16.22
C MET A 65 5.15 0.27 17.65
N VAL A 66 3.85 0.15 17.90
CA VAL A 66 3.21 0.43 19.21
C VAL A 66 2.91 -0.85 19.95
N ASP A 67 2.41 -1.85 19.23
CA ASP A 67 2.02 -3.14 19.79
C ASP A 67 2.09 -4.24 18.72
N VAL A 68 2.29 -5.49 19.15
CA VAL A 68 2.22 -6.69 18.31
C VAL A 68 1.44 -7.76 19.06
N GLN A 69 0.33 -8.18 18.50
CA GLN A 69 -0.51 -9.25 19.03
C GLN A 69 -0.29 -10.52 18.21
N THR A 70 0.15 -11.59 18.85
CA THR A 70 0.42 -12.87 18.18
C THR A 70 -0.65 -13.89 18.52
N SER A 71 -1.26 -14.46 17.48
CA SER A 71 -2.21 -15.57 17.60
C SER A 71 -1.50 -16.83 18.11
N ARG A 72 -2.07 -17.46 19.12
CA ARG A 72 -1.56 -18.75 19.66
C ARG A 72 -1.94 -19.95 18.80
N ILE A 73 -2.85 -19.77 17.84
CA ILE A 73 -3.38 -20.86 17.00
C ILE A 73 -2.49 -21.09 15.79
N ASP A 74 -2.12 -20.01 15.09
CA ASP A 74 -1.47 -20.07 13.77
C ASP A 74 -0.25 -19.15 13.64
N GLY A 75 0.12 -18.44 14.71
CA GLY A 75 1.25 -17.52 14.70
C GLY A 75 1.02 -16.23 13.89
N THR A 76 -0.21 -15.95 13.41
CA THR A 76 -0.57 -14.68 12.79
C THR A 76 -0.25 -13.52 13.73
N GLN A 77 0.34 -12.45 13.22
CA GLN A 77 0.73 -11.28 14.00
C GLN A 77 0.00 -10.03 13.50
N LYS A 78 -0.72 -9.36 14.40
CA LYS A 78 -1.33 -8.05 14.16
C LYS A 78 -0.44 -6.97 14.75
N TYR A 79 0.02 -6.07 13.89
CA TYR A 79 0.86 -4.93 14.23
C TYR A 79 0.04 -3.66 14.34
N LEU A 80 0.32 -2.85 15.36
CA LEU A 80 -0.17 -1.49 15.48
C LEU A 80 0.99 -0.52 15.22
N PHE A 81 0.85 0.30 14.20
CA PHE A 81 1.84 1.30 13.82
C PHE A 81 1.33 2.72 14.05
N ARG A 82 2.15 3.54 14.72
CA ARG A 82 1.88 4.97 14.90
C ARG A 82 2.54 5.76 13.77
N LEU A 83 1.74 6.60 13.14
CA LEU A 83 2.14 7.57 12.12
C LEU A 83 2.76 8.82 12.76
N SER A 84 3.43 9.65 11.95
CA SER A 84 4.08 10.89 12.41
C SER A 84 3.11 11.93 12.99
N ASP A 85 1.84 11.88 12.60
CA ASP A 85 0.77 12.74 13.09
C ASP A 85 0.04 12.20 14.34
N GLY A 86 0.51 11.06 14.87
CA GLY A 86 -0.06 10.42 16.06
C GLY A 86 -1.18 9.42 15.79
N ASN A 87 -1.73 9.36 14.58
CA ASN A 87 -2.71 8.36 14.21
C ASN A 87 -2.11 6.94 14.26
N VAL A 88 -2.96 5.94 14.47
CA VAL A 88 -2.56 4.53 14.53
C VAL A 88 -3.26 3.75 13.43
N ILE A 89 -2.52 2.86 12.78
CA ILE A 89 -3.01 1.94 11.75
C ILE A 89 -2.63 0.51 12.08
N GLU A 90 -3.34 -0.43 11.47
CA GLU A 90 -3.12 -1.87 11.65
C GLU A 90 -2.51 -2.50 10.40
N SER A 91 -1.68 -3.52 10.62
CA SER A 91 -1.20 -4.43 9.59
C SER A 91 -1.17 -5.85 10.15
N VAL A 92 -1.32 -6.85 9.28
CA VAL A 92 -1.34 -8.26 9.71
C VAL A 92 -0.34 -9.07 8.91
N LEU A 93 0.56 -9.75 9.61
CA LEU A 93 1.45 -10.75 9.03
C LEU A 93 0.84 -12.13 9.19
N MET A 94 0.66 -12.82 8.06
CA MET A 94 0.17 -14.20 7.98
C MET A 94 1.23 -15.08 7.34
N ARG A 95 1.53 -16.21 7.96
CA ARG A 95 2.53 -17.14 7.45
C ARG A 95 1.87 -18.31 6.75
N TYR A 96 2.18 -18.47 5.47
CA TYR A 96 1.68 -19.57 4.65
C TYR A 96 2.83 -20.40 4.07
N LYS A 97 2.57 -21.65 3.70
CA LYS A 97 3.57 -22.53 3.05
C LYS A 97 4.12 -21.95 1.73
N HIS A 98 3.34 -21.10 1.06
CA HIS A 98 3.74 -20.46 -0.20
C HIS A 98 4.39 -19.08 0.01
N GLY A 99 4.68 -18.69 1.24
CA GLY A 99 5.34 -17.43 1.61
C GLY A 99 4.49 -16.54 2.51
N ASN A 100 5.16 -15.62 3.19
CA ASN A 100 4.53 -14.69 4.10
C ASN A 100 3.69 -13.65 3.34
N SER A 101 2.49 -13.41 3.83
CA SER A 101 1.56 -12.42 3.31
C SER A 101 1.37 -11.30 4.34
N VAL A 102 1.41 -10.05 3.89
CA VAL A 102 1.11 -8.90 4.75
C VAL A 102 -0.15 -8.20 4.25
N CYS A 103 -1.12 -8.07 5.16
CA CYS A 103 -2.29 -7.20 4.96
C CYS A 103 -1.95 -5.81 5.47
N ILE A 104 -2.11 -4.79 4.62
CA ILE A 104 -1.79 -3.40 4.94
C ILE A 104 -3.01 -2.50 4.87
N SER A 105 -2.98 -1.42 5.66
CA SER A 105 -3.94 -0.32 5.60
C SER A 105 -3.59 0.68 4.51
N SER A 106 -4.60 1.31 3.90
CA SER A 106 -4.47 2.35 2.88
C SER A 106 -4.92 3.74 3.34
N GLN A 107 -5.65 3.81 4.45
CA GLN A 107 -6.17 5.05 5.02
C GLN A 107 -6.15 4.99 6.55
N VAL A 108 -6.31 6.15 7.18
CA VAL A 108 -6.67 6.27 8.60
C VAL A 108 -8.18 6.44 8.66
N GLY A 109 -8.88 5.38 9.08
CA GLY A 109 -10.35 5.29 8.98
C GLY A 109 -10.83 5.06 7.54
N CYS A 110 -12.16 5.12 7.33
CA CYS A 110 -12.77 4.89 6.02
C CYS A 110 -14.13 5.59 5.94
N ARG A 111 -14.43 6.24 4.81
CA ARG A 111 -15.71 6.94 4.62
C ARG A 111 -16.77 6.14 3.87
N MET A 112 -16.50 4.89 3.50
CA MET A 112 -17.43 4.10 2.69
C MET A 112 -18.69 3.69 3.45
N GLY A 113 -18.65 3.63 4.78
CA GLY A 113 -19.82 3.41 5.62
C GLY A 113 -20.37 1.99 5.59
N CYS A 114 -19.60 0.99 5.19
CA CYS A 114 -20.01 -0.41 5.19
C CYS A 114 -20.43 -0.83 6.60
N ARG A 115 -21.68 -1.31 6.78
CA ARG A 115 -22.29 -1.52 8.10
C ARG A 115 -21.63 -2.62 8.93
N PHE A 116 -20.93 -3.53 8.31
CA PHE A 116 -20.20 -4.62 8.95
C PHE A 116 -18.73 -4.29 9.29
N CYS A 117 -18.21 -3.13 8.83
CA CYS A 117 -16.79 -2.82 8.90
C CYS A 117 -16.47 -1.82 10.03
N ALA A 118 -15.62 -2.22 10.96
CA ALA A 118 -15.18 -1.36 12.06
C ALA A 118 -14.37 -0.13 11.59
N SER A 119 -13.70 -0.21 10.44
CA SER A 119 -12.91 0.91 9.90
C SER A 119 -13.73 2.15 9.59
N THR A 120 -15.06 2.06 9.53
CA THR A 120 -15.96 3.17 9.20
C THR A 120 -16.48 3.94 10.41
N ILE A 121 -16.30 3.40 11.63
CA ILE A 121 -16.90 3.94 12.88
C ILE A 121 -16.46 5.39 13.11
N GLY A 122 -15.19 5.70 12.91
CA GLY A 122 -14.62 7.06 13.09
C GLY A 122 -14.62 7.90 11.80
N GLY A 123 -15.18 7.40 10.68
CA GLY A 123 -15.06 8.04 9.38
C GLY A 123 -13.62 8.03 8.84
N LEU A 124 -13.37 8.84 7.82
CA LEU A 124 -12.05 8.99 7.21
C LEU A 124 -11.33 10.19 7.84
N THR A 125 -10.17 9.94 8.43
CA THR A 125 -9.26 11.02 8.87
C THR A 125 -8.41 11.51 7.69
N ARG A 126 -7.68 10.59 7.04
CA ARG A 126 -6.88 10.89 5.82
C ARG A 126 -6.44 9.65 5.07
N CYS A 127 -6.02 9.86 3.84
CA CYS A 127 -5.31 8.86 3.06
C CYS A 127 -3.87 8.67 3.55
N LEU A 128 -3.34 7.44 3.44
CA LEU A 128 -1.93 7.16 3.67
C LEU A 128 -1.10 7.55 2.45
N LYS A 129 0.12 8.03 2.70
CA LYS A 129 1.12 8.28 1.66
C LYS A 129 1.71 6.94 1.18
N PRO A 130 2.29 6.87 -0.02
CA PRO A 130 2.96 5.66 -0.49
C PRO A 130 4.05 5.18 0.49
N SER A 131 4.84 6.10 1.05
CA SER A 131 5.86 5.80 2.07
C SER A 131 5.27 5.14 3.32
N GLU A 132 4.08 5.58 3.78
CA GLU A 132 3.41 5.00 4.95
C GLU A 132 2.83 3.61 4.65
N MET A 133 2.37 3.37 3.42
CA MET A 133 1.92 2.05 2.98
C MET A 133 3.11 1.08 2.85
N LEU A 134 4.22 1.50 2.26
CA LEU A 134 5.45 0.73 2.14
C LEU A 134 6.05 0.39 3.51
N ASP A 135 6.11 1.36 4.41
CA ASP A 135 6.81 1.19 5.69
C ASP A 135 6.11 0.19 6.63
N GLN A 136 4.80 -0.07 6.45
CA GLN A 136 4.11 -1.19 7.14
C GLN A 136 4.82 -2.52 6.83
N ILE A 137 5.12 -2.77 5.55
CA ILE A 137 5.81 -3.98 5.10
C ILE A 137 7.25 -3.98 5.58
N TYR A 138 7.95 -2.85 5.47
CA TYR A 138 9.35 -2.70 5.83
C TYR A 138 9.58 -2.94 7.32
N ARG A 139 8.71 -2.38 8.18
CA ARG A 139 8.82 -2.59 9.64
C ARG A 139 8.55 -4.03 10.02
N ILE A 140 7.59 -4.69 9.39
CA ILE A 140 7.33 -6.12 9.62
C ILE A 140 8.54 -6.98 9.19
N GLN A 141 9.14 -6.73 8.03
CA GLN A 141 10.35 -7.44 7.60
C GLN A 141 11.55 -7.18 8.52
N ALA A 142 11.71 -5.93 8.98
CA ALA A 142 12.81 -5.58 9.90
C ALA A 142 12.63 -6.21 11.28
N ASP A 143 11.39 -6.31 11.78
CA ASP A 143 11.08 -6.91 13.08
C ASP A 143 11.27 -8.43 13.09
N THR A 144 10.80 -9.09 12.03
CA THR A 144 10.80 -10.56 11.96
C THR A 144 12.06 -11.16 11.33
N GLY A 145 12.79 -10.40 10.52
CA GLY A 145 13.85 -10.91 9.64
C GLY A 145 13.33 -11.79 8.50
N GLU A 146 12.01 -11.89 8.33
CA GLU A 146 11.37 -12.75 7.34
C GLU A 146 10.99 -11.95 6.08
N ARG A 147 11.23 -12.54 4.90
CA ARG A 147 10.82 -11.93 3.64
C ARG A 147 9.30 -11.98 3.49
N VAL A 148 8.71 -10.85 3.12
CA VAL A 148 7.32 -10.75 2.67
C VAL A 148 7.25 -11.10 1.19
N ALA A 149 6.43 -12.09 0.84
CA ALA A 149 6.25 -12.57 -0.53
C ALA A 149 4.98 -12.05 -1.19
N ASN A 150 3.93 -11.80 -0.41
CA ASN A 150 2.62 -11.39 -0.88
C ASN A 150 2.11 -10.17 -0.09
N VAL A 151 1.41 -9.28 -0.75
CA VAL A 151 0.81 -8.10 -0.11
C VAL A 151 -0.65 -8.00 -0.49
N VAL A 152 -1.52 -7.83 0.51
CA VAL A 152 -2.94 -7.57 0.29
C VAL A 152 -3.30 -6.21 0.89
N VAL A 153 -3.89 -5.33 0.08
CA VAL A 153 -4.36 -4.01 0.52
C VAL A 153 -5.83 -4.17 0.93
N MET A 154 -6.02 -4.75 2.12
CA MET A 154 -7.33 -5.16 2.68
C MET A 154 -7.47 -4.77 4.16
N GLY A 155 -6.59 -3.91 4.66
CA GLY A 155 -6.66 -3.37 6.01
C GLY A 155 -7.64 -2.19 6.09
N THR A 156 -7.33 -1.22 6.96
CA THR A 156 -8.17 -0.03 7.12
C THR A 156 -8.15 0.85 5.89
N GLY A 157 -9.34 1.22 5.39
CA GLY A 157 -9.53 2.15 4.29
C GLY A 157 -10.04 1.51 3.00
N GLU A 158 -10.46 2.37 2.06
CA GLU A 158 -10.78 2.00 0.68
C GLU A 158 -9.62 2.39 -0.24
N PRO A 159 -8.88 1.42 -0.79
CA PRO A 159 -7.70 1.74 -1.60
C PRO A 159 -7.99 2.58 -2.84
N MET A 160 -9.16 2.38 -3.48
CA MET A 160 -9.56 3.17 -4.65
C MET A 160 -9.92 4.62 -4.32
N ASP A 161 -10.23 4.92 -3.05
CA ASP A 161 -10.42 6.29 -2.56
C ASP A 161 -9.06 6.98 -2.27
N ASN A 162 -7.98 6.21 -2.23
CA ASN A 162 -6.58 6.66 -2.14
C ASN A 162 -5.80 6.35 -3.42
N TYR A 163 -6.43 6.48 -4.57
CA TYR A 163 -6.01 5.92 -5.85
C TYR A 163 -4.58 6.27 -6.28
N ASP A 164 -4.24 7.55 -6.33
CA ASP A 164 -2.92 7.99 -6.84
C ASP A 164 -1.77 7.48 -5.96
N ASN A 165 -1.98 7.47 -4.64
CA ASN A 165 -1.01 6.92 -3.69
C ASN A 165 -0.95 5.39 -3.80
N LEU A 166 -2.07 4.71 -4.03
CA LEU A 166 -2.13 3.27 -4.25
C LEU A 166 -1.31 2.86 -5.48
N VAL A 167 -1.55 3.50 -6.62
CA VAL A 167 -0.82 3.19 -7.87
C VAL A 167 0.68 3.43 -7.68
N ARG A 168 1.05 4.54 -7.07
CA ARG A 168 2.45 4.86 -6.77
C ARG A 168 3.07 3.83 -5.80
N PHE A 169 2.35 3.46 -4.75
CA PHE A 169 2.77 2.41 -3.82
C PHE A 169 3.05 1.10 -4.54
N VAL A 170 2.14 0.63 -5.39
CA VAL A 170 2.31 -0.62 -6.14
C VAL A 170 3.56 -0.56 -7.03
N ARG A 171 3.76 0.55 -7.75
CA ARG A 171 4.93 0.73 -8.62
C ARG A 171 6.24 0.68 -7.85
N ILE A 172 6.34 1.35 -6.70
CA ILE A 172 7.55 1.34 -5.86
C ILE A 172 7.77 -0.04 -5.22
N LEU A 173 6.71 -0.66 -4.69
CA LEU A 173 6.78 -1.99 -4.07
C LEU A 173 7.30 -3.07 -5.02
N THR A 174 6.94 -2.94 -6.30
CA THR A 174 7.23 -3.95 -7.33
C THR A 174 8.45 -3.59 -8.19
N ASP A 175 9.11 -2.47 -7.92
CA ASP A 175 10.34 -2.06 -8.62
C ASP A 175 11.48 -3.03 -8.29
N GLU A 176 12.18 -3.50 -9.31
CA GLU A 176 13.30 -4.46 -9.22
C GLU A 176 14.50 -3.93 -8.39
N ASN A 177 14.64 -2.61 -8.30
CA ASN A 177 15.69 -1.96 -7.52
C ASN A 177 15.32 -1.75 -6.04
N GLY A 178 14.16 -2.23 -5.61
CA GLY A 178 13.68 -2.23 -4.22
C GLY A 178 13.37 -3.63 -3.73
N LEU A 179 12.20 -3.83 -3.05
CA LEU A 179 11.78 -5.16 -2.59
C LEU A 179 11.52 -6.13 -3.74
N GLY A 180 11.16 -5.63 -4.93
CA GLY A 180 10.93 -6.44 -6.12
C GLY A 180 9.82 -7.48 -5.93
N ILE A 181 8.78 -7.17 -5.16
CA ILE A 181 7.64 -8.07 -5.00
C ILE A 181 6.93 -8.17 -6.34
N SER A 182 6.71 -9.40 -6.84
CA SER A 182 5.99 -9.59 -8.09
C SER A 182 4.61 -8.93 -8.03
N GLN A 183 4.24 -8.18 -9.07
CA GLN A 183 2.90 -7.58 -9.17
C GLN A 183 1.79 -8.63 -9.02
N ARG A 184 2.04 -9.88 -9.45
CA ARG A 184 1.08 -11.00 -9.31
C ARG A 184 0.83 -11.40 -7.86
N ASN A 185 1.71 -11.01 -6.96
CA ASN A 185 1.62 -11.26 -5.52
C ASN A 185 1.03 -10.06 -4.75
N VAL A 186 0.54 -9.06 -5.47
CA VAL A 186 -0.18 -7.92 -4.88
C VAL A 186 -1.65 -8.05 -5.19
N THR A 187 -2.48 -8.00 -4.16
CA THR A 187 -3.95 -7.98 -4.28
C THR A 187 -4.47 -6.67 -3.70
N VAL A 188 -5.34 -6.01 -4.45
CA VAL A 188 -6.02 -4.79 -4.01
C VAL A 188 -7.50 -5.09 -3.91
N SER A 189 -8.10 -4.89 -2.73
CA SER A 189 -9.54 -5.00 -2.53
C SER A 189 -10.23 -3.66 -2.72
N THR A 190 -11.47 -3.68 -3.16
CA THR A 190 -12.30 -2.47 -3.28
C THR A 190 -13.78 -2.80 -3.02
N CYS A 191 -14.47 -1.84 -2.44
CA CYS A 191 -15.93 -1.87 -2.33
C CYS A 191 -16.65 -1.57 -3.66
N GLY A 192 -15.93 -1.30 -4.76
CA GLY A 192 -16.50 -1.08 -6.09
C GLY A 192 -16.69 0.39 -6.44
N ILE A 193 -15.65 1.22 -6.34
CA ILE A 193 -15.64 2.58 -6.89
C ILE A 193 -15.42 2.47 -8.41
N VAL A 194 -16.51 2.29 -9.17
CA VAL A 194 -16.52 1.95 -10.58
C VAL A 194 -15.59 2.78 -11.46
N PRO A 195 -15.57 4.14 -11.42
CA PRO A 195 -14.64 4.91 -12.25
C PRO A 195 -13.18 4.57 -11.98
N LYS A 196 -12.83 4.31 -10.71
CA LYS A 196 -11.45 3.98 -10.33
C LYS A 196 -11.05 2.55 -10.72
N MET A 197 -12.01 1.64 -10.85
CA MET A 197 -11.76 0.31 -11.40
C MET A 197 -11.41 0.38 -12.89
N TYR A 198 -12.10 1.24 -13.66
CA TYR A 198 -11.74 1.52 -15.06
C TYR A 198 -10.36 2.20 -15.16
N ASP A 199 -10.08 3.22 -14.34
CA ASP A 199 -8.76 3.87 -14.30
C ASP A 199 -7.66 2.83 -14.02
N LEU A 200 -7.86 1.91 -13.06
CA LEU A 200 -6.88 0.88 -12.70
C LEU A 200 -6.61 -0.11 -13.87
N ALA A 201 -7.62 -0.40 -14.67
CA ALA A 201 -7.47 -1.25 -15.85
C ALA A 201 -6.50 -0.66 -16.89
N GLU A 202 -6.40 0.69 -16.97
CA GLU A 202 -5.49 1.40 -17.87
C GLU A 202 -4.05 1.50 -17.34
N GLU A 203 -3.81 1.29 -16.04
CA GLU A 203 -2.48 1.40 -15.43
C GLU A 203 -1.49 0.31 -15.88
N LYS A 204 -1.97 -0.73 -16.59
CA LYS A 204 -1.19 -1.87 -17.07
C LYS A 204 -0.46 -2.63 -15.95
N LEU A 205 -1.00 -2.59 -14.73
CA LEU A 205 -0.49 -3.32 -13.60
C LEU A 205 -0.97 -4.77 -13.64
N GLN A 206 -0.10 -5.71 -13.24
CA GLN A 206 -0.40 -7.14 -13.23
C GLN A 206 -0.86 -7.63 -11.82
N ILE A 207 -1.56 -6.77 -11.08
CA ILE A 207 -2.07 -7.07 -9.74
C ILE A 207 -3.38 -7.86 -9.80
N THR A 208 -3.77 -8.50 -8.70
CA THR A 208 -5.09 -9.11 -8.53
C THR A 208 -6.05 -8.07 -7.97
N LEU A 209 -7.23 -7.92 -8.58
CA LEU A 209 -8.31 -7.11 -8.04
C LEU A 209 -9.27 -8.01 -7.25
N ALA A 210 -9.60 -7.65 -6.01
CA ALA A 210 -10.61 -8.30 -5.20
C ALA A 210 -11.81 -7.35 -5.04
N LEU A 211 -12.99 -7.81 -5.39
CA LEU A 211 -14.23 -7.05 -5.23
C LEU A 211 -14.97 -7.52 -3.99
N SER A 212 -15.15 -6.63 -3.03
CA SER A 212 -16.06 -6.82 -1.90
C SER A 212 -17.51 -6.72 -2.39
N LEU A 213 -18.05 -7.85 -2.83
CA LEU A 213 -19.41 -7.96 -3.37
C LEU A 213 -20.45 -8.11 -2.26
N HIS A 214 -20.22 -9.06 -1.34
CA HIS A 214 -20.93 -9.34 -0.09
C HIS A 214 -22.43 -9.59 -0.19
N ALA A 215 -23.03 -9.57 -1.36
CA ALA A 215 -24.47 -9.75 -1.55
C ALA A 215 -24.79 -10.34 -2.92
N PRO A 216 -25.92 -11.06 -3.08
CA PRO A 216 -26.32 -11.67 -4.33
C PRO A 216 -27.09 -10.71 -5.27
N ASN A 217 -27.54 -9.56 -4.81
CA ASN A 217 -28.30 -8.56 -5.55
C ASN A 217 -28.15 -7.15 -4.99
N ASP A 218 -28.59 -6.14 -5.75
CA ASP A 218 -28.48 -4.73 -5.37
C ASP A 218 -29.18 -4.41 -4.05
N GLU A 219 -30.40 -4.92 -3.84
CA GLU A 219 -31.18 -4.66 -2.63
C GLU A 219 -30.38 -5.03 -1.38
N LYS A 220 -29.85 -6.24 -1.33
CA LYS A 220 -29.05 -6.72 -0.19
C LYS A 220 -27.72 -5.99 -0.09
N ARG A 221 -27.11 -5.65 -1.21
CA ARG A 221 -25.84 -4.92 -1.25
C ARG A 221 -26.00 -3.50 -0.70
N GLN A 222 -27.09 -2.81 -1.03
CA GLN A 222 -27.40 -1.46 -0.52
C GLN A 222 -27.64 -1.47 0.99
N GLU A 223 -28.22 -2.53 1.54
CA GLU A 223 -28.39 -2.69 3.00
C GLU A 223 -27.03 -2.74 3.73
N LEU A 224 -26.01 -3.32 3.12
CA LEU A 224 -24.71 -3.55 3.75
C LEU A 224 -23.67 -2.47 3.41
N MET A 225 -23.71 -1.97 2.17
CA MET A 225 -22.66 -1.13 1.59
C MET A 225 -23.26 0.12 0.94
N PRO A 226 -23.16 1.31 1.54
CA PRO A 226 -23.74 2.54 0.98
C PRO A 226 -23.27 2.88 -0.44
N ILE A 227 -22.10 2.43 -0.85
CA ILE A 227 -21.57 2.62 -2.21
C ILE A 227 -22.51 2.01 -3.28
N ALA A 228 -23.26 0.96 -2.94
CA ALA A 228 -24.22 0.33 -3.83
C ALA A 228 -25.43 1.21 -4.18
N ASN A 229 -25.67 2.30 -3.45
CA ASN A 229 -26.63 3.32 -3.84
C ASN A 229 -26.13 4.19 -5.02
N LYS A 230 -24.82 4.17 -5.26
CA LYS A 230 -24.19 4.97 -6.33
C LYS A 230 -23.86 4.13 -7.55
N TYR A 231 -23.48 2.89 -7.35
CA TYR A 231 -23.11 1.96 -8.42
C TYR A 231 -23.85 0.63 -8.24
N SER A 232 -24.64 0.26 -9.27
CA SER A 232 -25.35 -1.01 -9.30
C SER A 232 -24.38 -2.18 -9.39
N MET A 233 -24.91 -3.37 -9.11
CA MET A 233 -24.13 -4.61 -9.24
C MET A 233 -23.67 -4.83 -10.68
N ASP A 234 -24.53 -4.55 -11.67
CA ASP A 234 -24.18 -4.68 -13.08
C ASP A 234 -23.02 -3.76 -13.46
N GLU A 235 -23.05 -2.49 -13.06
CA GLU A 235 -21.95 -1.54 -13.31
C GLU A 235 -20.63 -2.01 -12.69
N VAL A 236 -20.67 -2.54 -11.48
CA VAL A 236 -19.47 -3.04 -10.80
C VAL A 236 -18.95 -4.32 -11.48
N LEU A 237 -19.84 -5.22 -11.91
CA LEU A 237 -19.46 -6.44 -12.62
C LEU A 237 -18.94 -6.14 -14.04
N ASP A 238 -19.47 -5.13 -14.71
CA ASP A 238 -18.95 -4.66 -16.00
C ASP A 238 -17.55 -4.05 -15.85
N ALA A 239 -17.31 -3.28 -14.79
CA ALA A 239 -15.97 -2.79 -14.48
C ALA A 239 -14.98 -3.94 -14.19
N CYS A 240 -15.44 -5.02 -13.54
CA CYS A 240 -14.64 -6.23 -13.35
C CYS A 240 -14.32 -6.92 -14.68
N ARG A 241 -15.30 -7.08 -15.58
CA ARG A 241 -15.07 -7.65 -16.91
C ARG A 241 -14.05 -6.83 -17.69
N ASN A 242 -14.22 -5.50 -17.71
CA ASN A 242 -13.26 -4.59 -18.35
C ASN A 242 -11.85 -4.74 -17.79
N TYR A 243 -11.71 -4.84 -16.46
CA TYR A 243 -10.40 -5.04 -15.83
C TYR A 243 -9.78 -6.37 -16.30
N PHE A 244 -10.56 -7.47 -16.32
CA PHE A 244 -10.08 -8.76 -16.79
C PHE A 244 -9.67 -8.72 -18.26
N ASP A 245 -10.50 -8.15 -19.12
CA ASP A 245 -10.25 -8.06 -20.57
C ASP A 245 -8.97 -7.27 -20.89
N LYS A 246 -8.73 -6.18 -20.18
CA LYS A 246 -7.56 -5.32 -20.40
C LYS A 246 -6.26 -5.88 -19.79
N THR A 247 -6.35 -6.55 -18.65
CA THR A 247 -5.16 -6.95 -17.90
C THR A 247 -4.85 -8.45 -18.00
N GLY A 248 -5.82 -9.28 -18.37
CA GLY A 248 -5.74 -10.74 -18.29
C GLY A 248 -5.60 -11.26 -16.84
N ARG A 249 -5.86 -10.41 -15.83
CA ARG A 249 -5.71 -10.78 -14.43
C ARG A 249 -7.01 -11.23 -13.82
N ARG A 250 -6.92 -12.30 -13.02
CA ARG A 250 -8.09 -12.81 -12.31
C ARG A 250 -8.64 -11.76 -11.34
N ILE A 251 -9.95 -11.86 -11.11
CA ILE A 251 -10.66 -11.12 -10.09
C ILE A 251 -11.12 -12.10 -9.02
N THR A 252 -11.07 -11.68 -7.79
CA THR A 252 -11.63 -12.42 -6.64
C THR A 252 -12.87 -11.68 -6.17
N PHE A 253 -13.92 -12.41 -5.86
CA PHE A 253 -15.14 -11.89 -5.24
C PHE A 253 -15.18 -12.34 -3.78
N GLU A 254 -15.43 -11.41 -2.89
CA GLU A 254 -15.53 -11.59 -1.43
C GLU A 254 -16.98 -11.37 -0.96
#